data_46feb6553e4a1d53a1e6fae376b4ee88
#
_entry.id   46feb6553e4a1d53a1e6fae376b4ee88
#
_cell.length_a   1.000
_cell.length_b   1.000
_cell.length_c   1.000
_cell.angle_alpha   90.00
_cell.angle_beta   90.00
_cell.angle_gamma   90.00
#
_symmetry.space_group_name_H-M   'P 1'
#
loop_
_entity.id
_entity.type
_entity.pdbx_description
1 polymer ?
#
loop_
_entity_poly.entity_id
_entity_poly.type
_entity_poly.pdbx_seq_one_letter_code
_entity_poly.pdbx_strand_id
1 'polypeptide(L)'
;MIHQYKNNGYNIVMDVNSGSVHIVDDVVYDVIPLAEQLVSGGIRDVDTVTAAVEACQKLTYSHDEVREAVEEILELAQDNVLFTEDIYEKYIGNFKQRQTVVKALCLHIAHDCNLACQYCFAEEGEYHGRRALMSFEVGKKALDFLVANSGSRVNLEVDFFGGEPLMNWQVVKDLVAYGRSLEEPHNKKFRFTLTTNGVLLNDEIMEFLNKEMSNVVLSIDGRKEVHDRMRPFRG
;
A
#
# COMPACT_ATOMS: atom_id res chain seq x y z
N MET A 1 2.46 -16.83 -13.08
CA MET A 1 3.35 -15.87 -13.81
C MET A 1 4.56 -15.59 -12.95
N ILE A 2 5.74 -15.84 -13.49
CA ILE A 2 7.02 -15.63 -12.79
C ILE A 2 7.70 -14.38 -13.35
N HIS A 3 8.17 -13.53 -12.45
CA HIS A 3 8.98 -12.35 -12.77
C HIS A 3 10.39 -12.52 -12.18
N GLN A 4 11.41 -12.50 -13.04
CA GLN A 4 12.81 -12.67 -12.66
C GLN A 4 13.60 -11.40 -12.92
N TYR A 5 14.45 -11.01 -11.97
CA TYR A 5 15.38 -9.89 -12.14
C TYR A 5 16.58 -10.01 -11.21
N LYS A 6 17.66 -9.29 -11.54
CA LYS A 6 18.86 -9.21 -10.71
C LYS A 6 18.96 -7.82 -10.09
N ASN A 7 19.21 -7.76 -8.79
CA ASN A 7 19.37 -6.49 -8.07
C ASN A 7 20.39 -6.64 -6.93
N ASN A 8 21.33 -5.70 -6.84
CA ASN A 8 22.37 -5.68 -5.81
C ASN A 8 23.15 -7.00 -5.66
N GLY A 9 23.38 -7.73 -6.76
CA GLY A 9 24.08 -9.02 -6.76
C GLY A 9 23.25 -10.22 -6.38
N TYR A 10 21.94 -10.07 -6.17
CA TYR A 10 21.01 -11.15 -5.90
C TYR A 10 20.18 -11.49 -7.13
N ASN A 11 19.94 -12.78 -7.35
CA ASN A 11 18.95 -13.28 -8.28
C ASN A 11 17.60 -13.35 -7.55
N ILE A 12 16.63 -12.60 -8.02
CA ILE A 12 15.32 -12.50 -7.39
C ILE A 12 14.27 -13.08 -8.31
N VAL A 13 13.44 -13.95 -7.76
CA VAL A 13 12.32 -14.61 -8.43
C VAL A 13 11.05 -14.29 -7.67
N MET A 14 10.08 -13.72 -8.36
CA MET A 14 8.78 -13.36 -7.79
C MET A 14 7.68 -14.16 -8.48
N ASP A 15 6.91 -14.90 -7.72
CA ASP A 15 5.63 -15.46 -8.19
C ASP A 15 4.53 -14.43 -7.98
N VAL A 16 4.06 -13.86 -9.08
CA VAL A 16 3.09 -12.75 -9.06
C VAL A 16 1.74 -13.16 -8.47
N ASN A 17 1.34 -14.43 -8.62
CA ASN A 17 0.04 -14.88 -8.18
C ASN A 17 -0.01 -15.17 -6.67
N SER A 18 1.06 -15.79 -6.11
CA SER A 18 1.18 -16.00 -4.65
C SER A 18 1.69 -14.77 -3.91
N GLY A 19 2.45 -13.90 -4.61
CA GLY A 19 3.20 -12.79 -4.01
C GLY A 19 4.51 -13.22 -3.33
N SER A 20 4.93 -14.48 -3.48
CA SER A 20 6.16 -14.99 -2.92
C SER A 20 7.38 -14.42 -3.64
N VAL A 21 8.43 -14.14 -2.88
CA VAL A 21 9.71 -13.63 -3.41
C VAL A 21 10.84 -14.51 -2.89
N HIS A 22 11.64 -15.05 -3.83
CA HIS A 22 12.75 -15.95 -3.54
C HIS A 22 14.07 -15.31 -3.96
N ILE A 23 15.10 -15.54 -3.16
CA ILE A 23 16.49 -15.28 -3.55
C ILE A 23 17.09 -16.64 -3.87
N VAL A 24 17.56 -16.81 -5.10
CA VAL A 24 18.06 -18.10 -5.62
C VAL A 24 19.47 -17.95 -6.17
N ASP A 25 20.16 -19.06 -6.34
CA ASP A 25 21.45 -19.09 -7.02
C ASP A 25 21.34 -18.95 -8.56
N ASP A 26 22.45 -18.94 -9.26
CA ASP A 26 22.46 -18.78 -10.70
C ASP A 26 21.84 -19.99 -11.42
N VAL A 27 22.02 -21.20 -10.87
CA VAL A 27 21.52 -22.45 -11.50
C VAL A 27 19.98 -22.46 -11.44
N VAL A 28 19.40 -22.27 -10.27
CA VAL A 28 17.95 -22.21 -10.08
C VAL A 28 17.34 -21.08 -10.91
N TYR A 29 17.99 -19.90 -10.92
CA TYR A 29 17.53 -18.75 -11.71
C TYR A 29 17.42 -19.05 -13.20
N ASP A 30 18.43 -19.76 -13.77
CA ASP A 30 18.47 -20.10 -15.19
C ASP A 30 17.57 -21.31 -15.53
N VAL A 31 17.32 -22.21 -14.58
CA VAL A 31 16.48 -23.41 -14.76
C VAL A 31 14.99 -23.07 -14.69
N ILE A 32 14.56 -22.14 -13.84
CA ILE A 32 13.13 -21.77 -13.65
C ILE A 32 12.39 -21.53 -14.96
N PRO A 33 12.88 -20.72 -15.94
CA PRO A 33 12.14 -20.48 -17.19
C PRO A 33 11.99 -21.72 -18.06
N LEU A 34 12.90 -22.68 -17.93
CA LEU A 34 12.89 -23.92 -18.70
C LEU A 34 11.95 -24.96 -18.09
N ALA A 35 11.86 -24.97 -16.77
CA ALA A 35 10.98 -25.85 -16.00
C ALA A 35 9.52 -25.37 -15.93
N GLU A 36 9.26 -24.05 -16.08
CA GLU A 36 7.95 -23.43 -15.83
C GLU A 36 6.80 -24.15 -16.55
N GLN A 37 6.93 -24.40 -17.84
CA GLN A 37 5.84 -24.99 -18.62
C GLN A 37 5.51 -26.42 -18.17
N LEU A 38 6.51 -27.22 -17.83
CA LEU A 38 6.36 -28.60 -17.40
C LEU A 38 5.74 -28.67 -16.01
N VAL A 39 6.30 -27.88 -15.08
CA VAL A 39 5.88 -27.89 -13.67
C VAL A 39 4.50 -27.25 -13.53
N SER A 40 4.19 -26.18 -14.23
CA SER A 40 2.83 -25.59 -14.28
C SER A 40 1.83 -26.56 -14.94
N GLY A 41 2.27 -27.40 -15.87
CA GLY A 41 1.47 -28.48 -16.48
C GLY A 41 1.25 -29.69 -15.57
N GLY A 42 1.75 -29.68 -14.35
CA GLY A 42 1.54 -30.72 -13.33
C GLY A 42 2.59 -31.83 -13.31
N ILE A 43 3.67 -31.72 -14.09
CA ILE A 43 4.78 -32.69 -14.03
C ILE A 43 5.59 -32.45 -12.75
N ARG A 44 5.78 -33.50 -11.94
CA ARG A 44 6.46 -33.44 -10.65
C ARG A 44 7.60 -34.47 -10.53
N ASP A 45 7.88 -35.20 -11.59
CA ASP A 45 8.95 -36.19 -11.62
C ASP A 45 10.29 -35.50 -11.92
N VAL A 46 11.22 -35.58 -10.97
CA VAL A 46 12.53 -34.91 -11.02
C VAL A 46 13.29 -35.31 -12.27
N ASP A 47 13.37 -36.64 -12.58
CA ASP A 47 14.15 -37.13 -13.72
C ASP A 47 13.56 -36.63 -15.04
N THR A 48 12.25 -36.59 -15.18
CA THR A 48 11.56 -36.07 -16.38
C THR A 48 11.83 -34.58 -16.57
N VAL A 49 11.75 -33.77 -15.50
CA VAL A 49 11.97 -32.31 -15.59
C VAL A 49 13.46 -32.03 -15.89
N THR A 50 14.38 -32.71 -15.18
CA THR A 50 15.84 -32.58 -15.41
C THR A 50 16.22 -32.90 -16.86
N ALA A 51 15.77 -34.03 -17.39
CA ALA A 51 16.05 -34.42 -18.74
C ALA A 51 15.52 -33.41 -19.80
N ALA A 52 14.33 -32.86 -19.55
CA ALA A 52 13.74 -31.87 -20.45
C ALA A 52 14.46 -30.51 -20.38
N VAL A 53 14.92 -30.08 -19.19
CA VAL A 53 15.74 -28.86 -19.03
C VAL A 53 17.07 -29.00 -19.74
N GLU A 54 17.78 -30.11 -19.57
CA GLU A 54 19.06 -30.40 -20.24
C GLU A 54 18.92 -30.48 -21.76
N ALA A 55 17.82 -31.04 -22.26
CA ALA A 55 17.56 -31.12 -23.70
C ALA A 55 17.45 -29.74 -24.37
N CYS A 56 17.21 -28.67 -23.62
CA CYS A 56 17.21 -27.31 -24.15
C CYS A 56 18.57 -26.79 -24.56
N GLN A 57 19.67 -27.45 -24.17
CA GLN A 57 21.08 -27.13 -24.51
C GLN A 57 21.47 -25.65 -24.27
N LYS A 58 20.80 -24.99 -23.37
CA LYS A 58 21.04 -23.57 -23.04
C LYS A 58 21.89 -23.37 -21.79
N LEU A 59 22.12 -24.43 -21.03
CA LEU A 59 22.80 -24.41 -19.75
C LEU A 59 24.21 -25.05 -19.88
N THR A 60 25.14 -24.55 -19.08
CA THR A 60 26.53 -25.06 -18.99
C THR A 60 26.80 -25.77 -17.68
N TYR A 61 25.75 -26.01 -16.90
CA TYR A 61 25.81 -26.67 -15.59
C TYR A 61 25.91 -28.20 -15.72
N SER A 62 26.44 -28.84 -14.71
CA SER A 62 26.50 -30.31 -14.64
C SER A 62 25.09 -30.89 -14.42
N HIS A 63 24.96 -32.21 -14.73
CA HIS A 63 23.73 -32.94 -14.46
C HIS A 63 23.28 -32.84 -12.99
N ASP A 64 24.23 -32.97 -12.06
CA ASP A 64 23.93 -32.93 -10.62
C ASP A 64 23.43 -31.54 -10.17
N GLU A 65 24.05 -30.46 -10.70
CA GLU A 65 23.61 -29.08 -10.41
C GLU A 65 22.18 -28.79 -10.93
N VAL A 66 21.91 -29.22 -12.19
CA VAL A 66 20.55 -29.04 -12.77
C VAL A 66 19.53 -29.88 -12.02
N ARG A 67 19.88 -31.10 -11.59
CA ARG A 67 19.00 -31.95 -10.83
C ARG A 67 18.64 -31.35 -9.45
N GLU A 68 19.64 -30.86 -8.72
CA GLU A 68 19.44 -30.19 -7.44
C GLU A 68 18.54 -28.96 -7.57
N ALA A 69 18.76 -28.13 -8.58
CA ALA A 69 17.92 -26.97 -8.90
C ALA A 69 16.46 -27.39 -9.22
N VAL A 70 16.25 -28.46 -9.97
CA VAL A 70 14.92 -29.00 -10.26
C VAL A 70 14.23 -29.51 -8.99
N GLU A 71 14.95 -30.18 -8.09
CA GLU A 71 14.40 -30.65 -6.81
C GLU A 71 13.90 -29.45 -5.97
N GLU A 72 14.69 -28.39 -5.84
CA GLU A 72 14.30 -27.14 -5.16
C GLU A 72 13.06 -26.49 -5.80
N ILE A 73 13.05 -26.35 -7.14
CA ILE A 73 11.91 -25.79 -7.87
C ILE A 73 10.62 -26.60 -7.63
N LEU A 74 10.72 -27.92 -7.62
CA LEU A 74 9.56 -28.79 -7.38
C LEU A 74 9.06 -28.70 -5.93
N GLU A 75 9.94 -28.55 -4.96
CA GLU A 75 9.57 -28.29 -3.56
C GLU A 75 8.82 -26.98 -3.44
N LEU A 76 9.34 -25.87 -4.00
CA LEU A 76 8.68 -24.57 -3.98
C LEU A 76 7.31 -24.60 -4.69
N ALA A 77 7.19 -25.38 -5.77
CA ALA A 77 5.93 -25.55 -6.49
C ALA A 77 4.92 -26.40 -5.69
N GLN A 78 5.39 -27.41 -4.94
CA GLN A 78 4.56 -28.23 -4.04
C GLN A 78 4.01 -27.39 -2.88
N ASP A 79 4.81 -26.48 -2.35
CA ASP A 79 4.43 -25.57 -1.27
C ASP A 79 3.51 -24.43 -1.73
N ASN A 80 3.15 -24.37 -3.02
CA ASN A 80 2.35 -23.31 -3.63
C ASN A 80 2.94 -21.91 -3.47
N VAL A 81 4.25 -21.79 -3.56
CA VAL A 81 4.99 -20.50 -3.53
C VAL A 81 5.74 -20.22 -4.84
N LEU A 82 5.68 -21.16 -5.79
CA LEU A 82 6.22 -21.00 -7.15
C LEU A 82 5.27 -21.65 -8.18
N PHE A 83 5.13 -21.04 -9.35
CA PHE A 83 4.24 -21.47 -10.45
C PHE A 83 2.77 -21.59 -10.02
N THR A 84 2.30 -20.70 -9.18
CA THR A 84 0.94 -20.71 -8.70
C THR A 84 -0.08 -20.27 -9.76
N GLU A 85 -1.31 -20.77 -9.65
CA GLU A 85 -2.40 -20.39 -10.53
C GLU A 85 -2.96 -19.00 -10.17
N ASP A 86 -3.40 -18.25 -11.18
CA ASP A 86 -4.18 -17.02 -10.95
C ASP A 86 -5.62 -17.37 -10.59
N ILE A 87 -5.87 -17.50 -9.29
CA ILE A 87 -7.22 -17.77 -8.76
C ILE A 87 -8.23 -16.64 -9.04
N TYR A 88 -7.75 -15.44 -9.41
CA TYR A 88 -8.58 -14.26 -9.68
C TYR A 88 -8.91 -14.08 -11.15
N GLU A 89 -8.24 -14.75 -12.09
CA GLU A 89 -8.44 -14.63 -13.54
C GLU A 89 -9.93 -14.77 -13.93
N LYS A 90 -10.60 -15.76 -13.36
CA LYS A 90 -12.04 -16.01 -13.60
C LYS A 90 -12.96 -14.87 -13.15
N TYR A 91 -12.47 -13.96 -12.31
CA TYR A 91 -13.26 -12.82 -11.79
C TYR A 91 -12.97 -11.50 -12.54
N ILE A 92 -12.01 -11.46 -13.47
CA ILE A 92 -11.60 -10.23 -14.19
C ILE A 92 -12.81 -9.57 -14.89
N GLY A 93 -13.69 -10.37 -15.50
CA GLY A 93 -14.91 -9.87 -16.14
C GLY A 93 -15.87 -9.15 -15.20
N ASN A 94 -15.88 -9.52 -13.92
CA ASN A 94 -16.74 -8.93 -12.90
C ASN A 94 -16.27 -7.57 -12.41
N PHE A 95 -14.97 -7.24 -12.54
CA PHE A 95 -14.44 -5.94 -12.13
C PHE A 95 -15.05 -4.77 -12.90
N LYS A 96 -15.35 -4.96 -14.19
CA LYS A 96 -16.00 -3.95 -15.04
C LYS A 96 -17.47 -3.70 -14.70
N GLN A 97 -18.11 -4.64 -14.00
CA GLN A 97 -19.54 -4.61 -13.65
C GLN A 97 -19.80 -4.21 -12.19
N ARG A 98 -18.75 -4.05 -11.39
CA ARG A 98 -18.92 -3.63 -9.99
C ARG A 98 -19.40 -2.20 -9.90
N GLN A 99 -20.46 -1.97 -9.14
CA GLN A 99 -20.83 -0.62 -8.74
C GLN A 99 -19.67 -0.03 -7.94
N THR A 100 -19.19 1.11 -8.40
CA THR A 100 -18.18 1.88 -7.68
C THR A 100 -18.85 2.52 -6.48
N VAL A 101 -18.42 2.15 -5.27
CA VAL A 101 -18.85 2.79 -4.03
C VAL A 101 -17.70 3.56 -3.42
N VAL A 102 -17.99 4.69 -2.83
CA VAL A 102 -16.97 5.49 -2.13
C VAL A 102 -16.66 4.83 -0.80
N LYS A 103 -15.37 4.56 -0.56
CA LYS A 103 -14.88 3.94 0.68
C LYS A 103 -14.25 4.96 1.62
N ALA A 104 -13.54 5.92 1.04
CA ALA A 104 -12.67 6.82 1.77
C ALA A 104 -12.68 8.23 1.20
N LEU A 105 -12.43 9.21 2.04
CA LEU A 105 -12.15 10.59 1.66
C LEU A 105 -10.85 11.06 2.31
N CYS A 106 -10.05 11.77 1.54
CA CYS A 106 -8.96 12.59 2.06
C CYS A 106 -9.44 14.05 2.09
N LEU A 107 -9.56 14.61 3.28
CA LEU A 107 -10.04 15.97 3.49
C LEU A 107 -8.85 16.89 3.73
N HIS A 108 -8.58 17.79 2.79
CA HIS A 108 -7.60 18.86 2.97
C HIS A 108 -8.16 19.93 3.90
N ILE A 109 -8.00 19.70 5.20
CA ILE A 109 -8.57 20.54 6.26
C ILE A 109 -7.95 21.94 6.29
N ALA A 110 -6.66 22.02 5.92
CA ALA A 110 -5.95 23.28 5.85
C ALA A 110 -5.13 23.37 4.55
N HIS A 111 -5.36 24.39 3.76
CA HIS A 111 -4.46 24.85 2.71
C HIS A 111 -3.52 25.92 3.30
N ASP A 112 -2.87 25.57 4.38
CA ASP A 112 -1.85 26.35 5.08
C ASP A 112 -1.00 25.43 5.95
N CYS A 113 0.26 25.81 6.20
CA CYS A 113 1.19 25.05 7.01
C CYS A 113 2.11 25.97 7.80
N ASN A 114 2.49 25.56 9.00
CA ASN A 114 3.46 26.24 9.85
C ASN A 114 4.92 25.86 9.54
N LEU A 115 5.15 24.92 8.62
CA LEU A 115 6.46 24.54 8.10
C LEU A 115 6.60 24.88 6.61
N ALA A 116 7.85 25.00 6.15
CA ALA A 116 8.25 25.22 4.75
C ALA A 116 9.16 24.09 4.28
N CYS A 117 8.64 22.86 4.27
CA CYS A 117 9.40 21.66 3.90
C CYS A 117 9.97 21.78 2.48
N GLN A 118 11.27 21.54 2.28
CA GLN A 118 11.96 21.72 1.01
C GLN A 118 11.44 20.85 -0.13
N TYR A 119 10.81 19.73 0.20
CA TYR A 119 10.22 18.77 -0.75
C TYR A 119 8.69 18.79 -0.74
N CYS A 120 8.06 19.84 -0.22
CA CYS A 120 6.62 19.91 -0.10
C CYS A 120 5.95 19.94 -1.48
N PHE A 121 5.25 18.86 -1.84
CA PHE A 121 4.50 18.80 -3.10
C PHE A 121 3.29 19.75 -3.12
N ALA A 122 2.87 20.22 -1.96
CA ALA A 122 1.71 21.08 -1.76
C ALA A 122 2.08 22.57 -1.64
N GLU A 123 3.30 22.98 -2.00
CA GLU A 123 3.76 24.37 -1.91
C GLU A 123 3.45 25.01 -0.56
N GLU A 124 4.03 24.45 0.51
CA GLU A 124 3.76 24.87 1.89
C GLU A 124 2.28 24.78 2.30
N GLY A 125 1.52 23.90 1.65
CA GLY A 125 0.11 23.65 1.92
C GLY A 125 -0.86 24.43 1.01
N GLU A 126 -0.40 25.31 0.13
CA GLU A 126 -1.27 26.14 -0.72
C GLU A 126 -1.88 25.38 -1.92
N TYR A 127 -1.29 24.26 -2.35
CA TYR A 127 -1.76 23.42 -3.46
C TYR A 127 -2.03 24.21 -4.76
N HIS A 128 -1.09 25.07 -5.16
CA HIS A 128 -1.19 25.97 -6.32
C HIS A 128 -2.39 26.95 -6.28
N GLY A 129 -2.91 27.18 -5.09
CA GLY A 129 -4.09 28.01 -4.88
C GLY A 129 -3.84 29.17 -3.93
N ARG A 130 -4.69 29.27 -2.95
CA ARG A 130 -4.59 30.28 -1.88
C ARG A 130 -4.62 29.60 -0.53
N ARG A 131 -4.03 30.23 0.48
CA ARG A 131 -4.18 29.81 1.87
C ARG A 131 -5.64 29.91 2.28
N ALA A 132 -6.15 28.83 2.81
CA ALA A 132 -7.52 28.72 3.30
C ALA A 132 -7.63 27.58 4.32
N LEU A 133 -8.58 27.73 5.22
CA LEU A 133 -8.98 26.65 6.11
C LEU A 133 -10.36 26.16 5.68
N MET A 134 -10.57 24.85 5.70
CA MET A 134 -11.86 24.24 5.40
C MET A 134 -12.88 24.68 6.45
N SER A 135 -14.06 25.10 6.01
CA SER A 135 -15.16 25.35 6.95
C SER A 135 -15.82 24.04 7.37
N PHE A 136 -16.43 24.01 8.55
CA PHE A 136 -17.22 22.88 9.01
C PHE A 136 -18.28 22.45 7.99
N GLU A 137 -18.99 23.41 7.38
CA GLU A 137 -20.04 23.13 6.38
C GLU A 137 -19.54 22.37 5.16
N VAL A 138 -18.33 22.67 4.70
CA VAL A 138 -17.71 21.94 3.58
C VAL A 138 -17.37 20.51 3.99
N GLY A 139 -16.72 20.34 5.12
CA GLY A 139 -16.37 19.01 5.65
C GLY A 139 -17.62 18.18 5.96
N LYS A 140 -18.66 18.80 6.52
CA LYS A 140 -19.95 18.15 6.77
C LYS A 140 -20.56 17.61 5.48
N LYS A 141 -20.63 18.42 4.42
CA LYS A 141 -21.11 17.96 3.12
C LYS A 141 -20.29 16.81 2.54
N ALA A 142 -18.98 16.80 2.77
CA ALA A 142 -18.12 15.71 2.34
C ALA A 142 -18.44 14.40 3.08
N LEU A 143 -18.71 14.45 4.39
CA LEU A 143 -19.14 13.28 5.16
C LEU A 143 -20.53 12.79 4.72
N ASP A 144 -21.48 13.70 4.47
CA ASP A 144 -22.81 13.37 3.94
C ASP A 144 -22.67 12.66 2.57
N PHE A 145 -21.80 13.19 1.68
CA PHE A 145 -21.51 12.59 0.40
C PHE A 145 -20.91 11.18 0.55
N LEU A 146 -19.96 10.99 1.48
CA LEU A 146 -19.35 9.68 1.73
C LEU A 146 -20.40 8.66 2.17
N VAL A 147 -21.27 9.01 3.11
CA VAL A 147 -22.35 8.15 3.57
C VAL A 147 -23.30 7.80 2.42
N ALA A 148 -23.77 8.80 1.67
CA ALA A 148 -24.73 8.62 0.56
C ALA A 148 -24.20 7.74 -0.57
N ASN A 149 -22.88 7.76 -0.81
CA ASN A 149 -22.25 7.07 -1.93
C ASN A 149 -21.48 5.79 -1.53
N SER A 150 -21.58 5.36 -0.28
CA SER A 150 -20.87 4.17 0.24
C SER A 150 -21.64 2.85 0.06
N GLY A 151 -22.88 2.89 -0.43
CA GLY A 151 -23.72 1.70 -0.58
C GLY A 151 -23.87 0.91 0.71
N SER A 152 -23.74 -0.40 0.64
CA SER A 152 -23.82 -1.31 1.80
C SER A 152 -22.54 -1.38 2.65
N ARG A 153 -21.49 -0.63 2.30
CA ARG A 153 -20.22 -0.64 3.02
C ARG A 153 -20.40 -0.03 4.42
N VAL A 154 -20.04 -0.78 5.45
CA VAL A 154 -20.14 -0.35 6.85
C VAL A 154 -18.94 0.51 7.24
N ASN A 155 -17.72 0.04 6.97
CA ASN A 155 -16.50 0.74 7.37
C ASN A 155 -16.12 1.81 6.33
N LEU A 156 -16.05 3.06 6.78
CA LEU A 156 -15.68 4.24 5.99
C LEU A 156 -14.41 4.86 6.55
N GLU A 157 -13.58 5.40 5.70
CA GLU A 157 -12.30 6.01 6.08
C GLU A 157 -12.31 7.50 5.76
N VAL A 158 -11.84 8.31 6.70
CA VAL A 158 -11.66 9.75 6.52
C VAL A 158 -10.27 10.12 7.00
N ASP A 159 -9.45 10.64 6.09
CA ASP A 159 -8.11 11.10 6.38
C ASP A 159 -8.09 12.64 6.43
N PHE A 160 -7.74 13.19 7.58
CA PHE A 160 -7.51 14.61 7.76
C PHE A 160 -6.08 14.94 7.33
N PHE A 161 -5.97 15.65 6.24
CA PHE A 161 -4.72 15.95 5.55
C PHE A 161 -4.66 17.45 5.16
N GLY A 162 -3.71 17.80 4.30
CA GLY A 162 -3.54 19.15 3.76
C GLY A 162 -2.14 19.68 3.96
N GLY A 163 -2.01 20.95 4.32
CA GLY A 163 -0.77 21.53 4.78
C GLY A 163 -0.45 21.03 6.20
N GLU A 164 -1.05 21.64 7.22
CA GLU A 164 -1.01 21.13 8.60
C GLU A 164 -2.45 21.09 9.18
N PRO A 165 -3.04 19.92 9.34
CA PRO A 165 -4.42 19.78 9.83
C PRO A 165 -4.67 20.38 11.22
N LEU A 166 -3.67 20.37 12.09
CA LEU A 166 -3.80 20.92 13.44
C LEU A 166 -3.97 22.45 13.45
N MET A 167 -3.68 23.13 12.35
CA MET A 167 -3.98 24.57 12.19
C MET A 167 -5.51 24.82 12.11
N ASN A 168 -6.28 23.79 11.79
CA ASN A 168 -7.75 23.85 11.76
C ASN A 168 -8.38 22.88 12.76
N TRP A 169 -7.79 22.78 13.93
CA TRP A 169 -8.09 21.76 14.93
C TRP A 169 -9.55 21.71 15.36
N GLN A 170 -10.19 22.88 15.53
CA GLN A 170 -11.58 22.90 15.94
C GLN A 170 -12.49 22.21 14.91
N VAL A 171 -12.27 22.47 13.63
CA VAL A 171 -13.06 21.83 12.55
C VAL A 171 -12.80 20.31 12.50
N VAL A 172 -11.58 19.85 12.78
CA VAL A 172 -11.30 18.41 12.90
C VAL A 172 -12.16 17.79 14.00
N LYS A 173 -12.17 18.39 15.20
CA LYS A 173 -13.00 17.91 16.35
C LYS A 173 -14.49 17.86 15.97
N ASP A 174 -14.99 18.92 15.38
CA ASP A 174 -16.40 19.06 15.01
C ASP A 174 -16.81 18.04 13.95
N LEU A 175 -15.94 17.76 12.96
CA LEU A 175 -16.18 16.75 11.92
C LEU A 175 -16.13 15.34 12.48
N VAL A 176 -15.22 15.05 13.42
CA VAL A 176 -15.20 13.75 14.11
C VAL A 176 -16.51 13.53 14.86
N ALA A 177 -16.92 14.50 15.65
CA ALA A 177 -18.20 14.43 16.40
C ALA A 177 -19.39 14.25 15.45
N TYR A 178 -19.41 14.99 14.34
CA TYR A 178 -20.46 14.86 13.33
C TYR A 178 -20.44 13.47 12.69
N GLY A 179 -19.27 12.97 12.26
CA GLY A 179 -19.14 11.62 11.69
C GLY A 179 -19.64 10.54 12.66
N ARG A 180 -19.28 10.63 13.95
CA ARG A 180 -19.82 9.71 14.99
C ARG A 180 -21.34 9.74 15.06
N SER A 181 -21.97 10.91 14.91
CA SER A 181 -23.43 11.03 14.91
C SER A 181 -24.12 10.38 13.70
N LEU A 182 -23.39 10.15 12.61
CA LEU A 182 -23.91 9.48 11.41
C LEU A 182 -23.81 7.94 11.51
N GLU A 183 -23.02 7.39 12.42
CA GLU A 183 -22.72 5.96 12.48
C GLU A 183 -23.95 5.10 12.68
N GLU A 184 -24.69 5.34 13.78
CA GLU A 184 -25.86 4.54 14.14
C GLU A 184 -27.01 4.69 13.12
N PRO A 185 -27.45 5.91 12.74
CA PRO A 185 -28.57 6.10 11.83
C PRO A 185 -28.36 5.49 10.43
N HIS A 186 -27.11 5.42 9.99
CA HIS A 186 -26.76 4.94 8.63
C HIS A 186 -26.09 3.57 8.62
N ASN A 187 -25.95 2.89 9.76
CA ASN A 187 -25.20 1.64 9.90
C ASN A 187 -23.77 1.76 9.30
N LYS A 188 -23.07 2.82 9.70
CA LYS A 188 -21.70 3.11 9.29
C LYS A 188 -20.77 3.10 10.49
N LYS A 189 -19.46 2.96 10.20
CA LYS A 189 -18.39 3.06 11.20
C LYS A 189 -17.23 3.82 10.58
N PHE A 190 -16.93 5.00 11.12
CA PHE A 190 -15.84 5.83 10.62
C PHE A 190 -14.50 5.45 11.27
N ARG A 191 -13.51 5.32 10.44
CA ARG A 191 -12.10 5.26 10.82
C ARG A 191 -11.45 6.58 10.43
N PHE A 192 -11.17 7.41 11.43
CA PHE A 192 -10.50 8.67 11.23
C PHE A 192 -8.99 8.49 11.31
N THR A 193 -8.28 9.11 10.38
CA THR A 193 -6.82 9.20 10.33
C THR A 193 -6.43 10.67 10.29
N LEU A 194 -5.28 11.01 10.87
CA LEU A 194 -4.74 12.36 10.81
C LEU A 194 -3.24 12.28 10.52
N THR A 195 -2.78 13.08 9.54
CA THR A 195 -1.36 13.21 9.21
C THR A 195 -0.87 14.60 9.63
N THR A 196 0.11 14.67 10.50
CA THR A 196 0.61 15.94 11.05
C THR A 196 2.15 16.00 11.07
N ASN A 197 2.67 17.22 11.00
CA ASN A 197 4.09 17.48 11.24
C ASN A 197 4.46 17.47 12.74
N GLY A 198 3.47 17.39 13.62
CA GLY A 198 3.66 17.24 15.07
C GLY A 198 3.97 18.51 15.85
N VAL A 199 4.23 19.64 15.19
CA VAL A 199 4.68 20.90 15.87
C VAL A 199 3.61 21.47 16.80
N LEU A 200 2.35 21.30 16.47
CA LEU A 200 1.21 21.83 17.26
C LEU A 200 0.65 20.82 18.27
N LEU A 201 1.25 19.63 18.40
CA LEU A 201 0.80 18.65 19.38
C LEU A 201 0.99 19.17 20.81
N ASN A 202 -0.02 18.93 21.63
CA ASN A 202 -0.01 19.13 23.08
C ASN A 202 -0.81 18.01 23.74
N ASP A 203 -0.84 17.97 25.07
CA ASP A 203 -1.49 16.90 25.83
C ASP A 203 -2.98 16.76 25.51
N GLU A 204 -3.72 17.87 25.38
CA GLU A 204 -5.15 17.85 25.02
C GLU A 204 -5.38 17.23 23.63
N ILE A 205 -4.58 17.65 22.65
CA ILE A 205 -4.68 17.12 21.29
C ILE A 205 -4.31 15.62 21.28
N MET A 206 -3.25 15.22 21.95
CA MET A 206 -2.82 13.82 22.03
C MET A 206 -3.87 12.94 22.69
N GLU A 207 -4.52 13.40 23.76
CA GLU A 207 -5.61 12.68 24.40
C GLU A 207 -6.79 12.46 23.44
N PHE A 208 -7.20 13.52 22.72
CA PHE A 208 -8.26 13.40 21.70
C PHE A 208 -7.87 12.45 20.57
N LEU A 209 -6.65 12.54 20.05
CA LEU A 209 -6.17 11.68 18.97
C LEU A 209 -6.17 10.21 19.40
N ASN A 210 -5.70 9.90 20.60
CA ASN A 210 -5.70 8.54 21.15
C ASN A 210 -7.10 7.95 21.32
N LYS A 211 -8.09 8.80 21.60
CA LYS A 211 -9.47 8.38 21.80
C LYS A 211 -10.23 8.19 20.49
N GLU A 212 -10.11 9.12 19.57
CA GLU A 212 -11.00 9.23 18.41
C GLU A 212 -10.38 8.74 17.11
N MET A 213 -9.04 8.78 16.95
CA MET A 213 -8.38 8.40 15.70
C MET A 213 -8.05 6.91 15.67
N SER A 214 -8.25 6.30 14.52
CA SER A 214 -7.84 4.92 14.25
C SER A 214 -6.35 4.83 13.92
N ASN A 215 -5.78 5.94 13.41
CA ASN A 215 -4.37 6.05 13.07
C ASN A 215 -3.93 7.52 13.08
N VAL A 216 -2.69 7.76 13.50
CA VAL A 216 -2.03 9.06 13.43
C VAL A 216 -0.67 8.89 12.77
N VAL A 217 -0.43 9.67 11.72
CA VAL A 217 0.84 9.68 11.00
C VAL A 217 1.64 10.91 11.41
N LEU A 218 2.84 10.68 11.95
CA LEU A 218 3.79 11.74 12.28
C LEU A 218 4.87 11.82 11.20
N SER A 219 5.06 13.01 10.64
CA SER A 219 6.06 13.25 9.60
C SER A 219 7.43 13.52 10.22
N ILE A 220 8.36 12.56 10.10
CA ILE A 220 9.71 12.62 10.65
C ILE A 220 10.74 12.22 9.59
N ASP A 221 11.80 13.01 9.43
CA ASP A 221 12.88 12.79 8.45
C ASP A 221 14.17 12.22 9.10
N GLY A 222 14.04 11.44 10.17
CA GLY A 222 15.14 10.80 10.84
C GLY A 222 15.87 11.71 11.84
N ARG A 223 17.21 11.83 11.74
CA ARG A 223 18.03 12.59 12.70
C ARG A 223 17.68 14.08 12.71
N LYS A 224 17.84 14.72 13.86
CA LYS A 224 17.49 16.13 14.11
C LYS A 224 18.03 17.07 13.02
N GLU A 225 19.32 16.95 12.66
CA GLU A 225 19.96 17.83 11.70
C GLU A 225 19.39 17.69 10.29
N VAL A 226 18.92 16.49 9.92
CA VAL A 226 18.26 16.22 8.64
C VAL A 226 16.84 16.77 8.70
N HIS A 227 16.12 16.47 9.77
CA HIS A 227 14.74 16.92 9.96
C HIS A 227 14.64 18.44 9.94
N ASP A 228 15.42 19.14 10.77
CA ASP A 228 15.38 20.60 10.87
C ASP A 228 15.77 21.30 9.55
N ARG A 229 16.70 20.71 8.80
CA ARG A 229 17.09 21.22 7.48
C ARG A 229 15.98 21.05 6.45
N MET A 230 15.33 19.88 6.42
CA MET A 230 14.34 19.53 5.40
C MET A 230 12.95 20.08 5.71
N ARG A 231 12.66 20.32 6.99
CA ARG A 231 11.36 20.82 7.50
C ARG A 231 11.55 22.09 8.34
N PRO A 232 12.11 23.16 7.77
CA PRO A 232 12.26 24.42 8.50
C PRO A 232 10.91 25.01 8.87
N PHE A 233 10.88 25.75 9.96
CA PHE A 233 9.73 26.61 10.27
C PHE A 233 9.54 27.63 9.16
N ARG A 234 8.30 27.99 8.96
CA ARG A 234 7.98 29.12 8.11
C ARG A 234 8.35 30.41 8.82
N GLY A 235 9.14 31.26 8.13
CA GLY A 235 9.58 32.56 8.64
C GLY A 235 8.46 33.62 8.59
#